data_69f5482485b75350d5cafdb5558a0c42
#
_entry.id   69f5482485b75350d5cafdb5558a0c42
#
_cell.length_a   1.000
_cell.length_b   1.000
_cell.length_c   1.000
_cell.angle_alpha   90.00
_cell.angle_beta   90.00
_cell.angle_gamma   90.00
#
_symmetry.space_group_name_H-M   'P 1'
#
loop_
_entity.id
_entity.type
_entity.pdbx_description
1 polymer ?
#
loop_
_entity_poly.entity_id
_entity_poly.type
_entity_poly.pdbx_seq_one_letter_code
_entity_poly.pdbx_strand_id
1 'polypeptide(L)'
;MVIYDALQKYPGIDVEVVAVTDPNMEKQTLLKKLAIEKGWPQYAVPDGVGGRFSIFCEVGLTLAACIGFDIKSFLDGAKDMDKACQNDDIWQNPAMLNAALKFAASEKHGRDIEVMMPYGDYLKSVSEWYIQLLAESLGKQFNKEGKEVCYGRTPLVAVGTTDMHSQTQQHQEGKLNKVVQFVKIENWANDLEIPNVFPEAKKLADISGVTMS
;
A
#
# COMPACT_ATOMS: atom_id res chain seq x y z
N MET A 1 -10.60 23.44 -4.33
CA MET A 1 -10.78 24.88 -4.59
C MET A 1 -10.00 25.75 -3.60
N VAL A 2 -10.07 25.53 -2.28
CA VAL A 2 -9.35 26.37 -1.28
C VAL A 2 -7.84 26.48 -1.56
N ILE A 3 -7.18 25.34 -1.84
CA ILE A 3 -5.72 25.33 -2.14
C ILE A 3 -5.44 26.08 -3.46
N TYR A 4 -6.24 25.85 -4.50
CA TYR A 4 -6.09 26.55 -5.78
C TYR A 4 -6.22 28.06 -5.62
N ASP A 5 -7.27 28.53 -4.93
CA ASP A 5 -7.48 29.95 -4.67
C ASP A 5 -6.39 30.58 -3.80
N ALA A 6 -5.83 29.81 -2.88
CA ALA A 6 -4.71 30.24 -2.05
C ALA A 6 -3.42 30.38 -2.88
N LEU A 7 -3.10 29.39 -3.72
CA LEU A 7 -1.92 29.40 -4.58
C LEU A 7 -1.94 30.52 -5.61
N GLN A 8 -3.10 30.84 -6.19
CA GLN A 8 -3.27 31.95 -7.14
C GLN A 8 -2.91 33.31 -6.56
N LYS A 9 -2.92 33.44 -5.22
CA LYS A 9 -2.58 34.70 -4.53
C LYS A 9 -1.09 34.90 -4.28
N TYR A 10 -0.28 33.84 -4.49
CA TYR A 10 1.17 33.94 -4.27
C TYR A 10 1.87 34.46 -5.53
N PRO A 11 2.58 35.60 -5.45
CA PRO A 11 3.31 36.14 -6.60
C PRO A 11 4.46 35.21 -7.00
N GLY A 12 4.62 34.99 -8.30
CA GLY A 12 5.73 34.21 -8.85
C GLY A 12 5.52 32.69 -8.85
N ILE A 13 4.33 32.22 -8.47
CA ILE A 13 3.96 30.81 -8.62
C ILE A 13 3.06 30.67 -9.86
N ASP A 14 3.52 29.85 -10.81
CA ASP A 14 2.68 29.38 -11.91
C ASP A 14 1.97 28.12 -11.48
N VAL A 15 0.64 28.14 -11.48
CA VAL A 15 -0.19 27.04 -10.99
C VAL A 15 -0.80 26.31 -12.16
N GLU A 16 -0.28 25.14 -12.44
CA GLU A 16 -0.88 24.22 -13.39
C GLU A 16 -1.82 23.25 -12.66
N VAL A 17 -2.96 22.98 -13.26
CA VAL A 17 -3.96 22.05 -12.73
C VAL A 17 -4.26 20.97 -13.76
N VAL A 18 -4.17 19.74 -13.34
CA VAL A 18 -4.57 18.57 -14.12
C VAL A 18 -5.75 17.91 -13.42
N ALA A 19 -6.83 17.66 -14.12
CA ALA A 19 -8.01 17.00 -13.56
C ALA A 19 -8.03 15.52 -13.94
N VAL A 20 -8.02 14.64 -12.94
CA VAL A 20 -8.27 13.20 -13.14
C VAL A 20 -9.67 12.91 -12.67
N THR A 21 -10.57 12.54 -13.59
CA THR A 21 -12.01 12.44 -13.30
C THR A 21 -12.72 11.44 -14.21
N ASP A 22 -13.97 11.11 -13.86
CA ASP A 22 -14.85 10.26 -14.65
C ASP A 22 -15.01 10.81 -16.09
N PRO A 23 -14.81 10.00 -17.13
CA PRO A 23 -14.99 10.41 -18.52
C PRO A 23 -16.46 10.68 -18.91
N ASN A 24 -17.44 10.24 -18.12
CA ASN A 24 -18.86 10.35 -18.46
C ASN A 24 -19.27 11.79 -18.75
N MET A 25 -19.80 12.03 -19.96
CA MET A 25 -20.24 13.35 -20.40
C MET A 25 -21.71 13.64 -20.05
N GLU A 26 -22.52 12.63 -19.81
CA GLU A 26 -23.93 12.79 -19.46
C GLU A 26 -24.13 13.12 -17.98
N LYS A 27 -23.30 12.54 -17.12
CA LYS A 27 -23.32 12.74 -15.66
C LYS A 27 -22.00 13.39 -15.18
N GLN A 28 -21.73 14.59 -15.68
CA GLN A 28 -20.51 15.28 -15.37
C GLN A 28 -20.38 15.60 -13.87
N THR A 29 -19.25 15.17 -13.28
CA THR A 29 -18.87 15.60 -11.93
C THR A 29 -18.61 17.10 -11.89
N LEU A 30 -18.68 17.70 -10.69
CA LEU A 30 -18.35 19.11 -10.50
C LEU A 30 -16.91 19.42 -10.96
N LEU A 31 -15.96 18.53 -10.68
CA LEU A 31 -14.58 18.68 -11.11
C LEU A 31 -14.46 18.70 -12.64
N LYS A 32 -15.17 17.81 -13.32
CA LYS A 32 -15.16 17.77 -14.79
C LYS A 32 -15.72 19.06 -15.41
N LYS A 33 -16.84 19.55 -14.91
CA LYS A 33 -17.43 20.83 -15.37
C LYS A 33 -16.45 21.98 -15.22
N LEU A 34 -15.80 22.06 -14.05
CA LEU A 34 -14.81 23.08 -13.75
C LEU A 34 -13.58 22.97 -14.65
N ALA A 35 -13.09 21.75 -14.88
CA ALA A 35 -11.95 21.52 -15.75
C ALA A 35 -12.22 21.95 -17.20
N ILE A 36 -13.44 21.71 -17.70
CA ILE A 36 -13.88 22.19 -19.02
C ILE A 36 -13.93 23.72 -19.03
N GLU A 37 -14.57 24.34 -18.03
CA GLU A 37 -14.69 25.79 -17.92
C GLU A 37 -13.33 26.50 -17.87
N LYS A 38 -12.39 25.93 -17.14
CA LYS A 38 -11.03 26.48 -16.93
C LYS A 38 -10.02 26.08 -18.01
N GLY A 39 -10.40 25.18 -18.92
CA GLY A 39 -9.47 24.65 -19.94
C GLY A 39 -8.35 23.77 -19.38
N TRP A 40 -8.53 23.16 -18.21
CA TRP A 40 -7.51 22.30 -17.60
C TRP A 40 -7.37 20.99 -18.37
N PRO A 41 -6.13 20.46 -18.51
CA PRO A 41 -5.91 19.10 -19.01
C PRO A 41 -6.69 18.09 -18.18
N GLN A 42 -7.25 17.08 -18.85
CA GLN A 42 -8.09 16.07 -18.21
C GLN A 42 -7.57 14.68 -18.57
N TYR A 43 -7.47 13.81 -17.58
CA TYR A 43 -7.26 12.38 -17.73
C TYR A 43 -8.48 11.63 -17.21
N ALA A 44 -8.83 10.57 -17.93
CA ALA A 44 -10.03 9.77 -17.64
C ALA A 44 -9.69 8.64 -16.67
N VAL A 45 -10.46 8.50 -15.60
CA VAL A 45 -10.43 7.26 -14.80
C VAL A 45 -11.06 6.15 -15.66
N PRO A 46 -10.38 5.02 -15.90
CA PRO A 46 -10.94 3.93 -16.69
C PRO A 46 -12.25 3.42 -16.07
N ASP A 47 -13.22 3.10 -16.92
CA ASP A 47 -14.50 2.56 -16.46
C ASP A 47 -14.29 1.22 -15.73
N GLY A 48 -15.04 1.03 -14.65
CA GLY A 48 -14.93 -0.17 -13.80
C GLY A 48 -13.75 -0.19 -12.82
N VAL A 49 -12.84 0.79 -12.85
CA VAL A 49 -11.74 0.89 -11.89
C VAL A 49 -12.19 1.63 -10.63
N GLY A 50 -12.35 0.89 -9.53
CA GLY A 50 -12.63 1.46 -8.21
C GLY A 50 -11.43 2.18 -7.61
N GLY A 51 -11.67 3.15 -6.69
CA GLY A 51 -10.63 4.00 -6.12
C GLY A 51 -9.43 3.24 -5.54
N ARG A 52 -9.67 2.18 -4.73
CA ARG A 52 -8.61 1.37 -4.12
C ARG A 52 -7.82 0.49 -5.10
N PHE A 53 -8.25 0.40 -6.36
CA PHE A 53 -7.57 -0.33 -7.45
C PHE A 53 -6.91 0.60 -8.46
N SER A 54 -6.93 1.92 -8.25
CA SER A 54 -6.61 2.93 -9.26
C SER A 54 -5.15 3.36 -9.31
N ILE A 55 -4.25 2.72 -8.55
CA ILE A 55 -2.84 3.13 -8.47
C ILE A 55 -2.10 3.00 -9.81
N PHE A 56 -2.48 2.02 -10.63
CA PHE A 56 -1.86 1.76 -11.95
C PHE A 56 -2.59 2.42 -13.12
N CYS A 57 -3.53 3.31 -12.86
CA CYS A 57 -4.17 4.12 -13.88
C CYS A 57 -3.86 5.61 -13.67
N GLU A 58 -4.51 6.47 -14.42
CA GLU A 58 -4.29 7.92 -14.41
C GLU A 58 -4.33 8.56 -13.02
N VAL A 59 -5.08 7.96 -12.08
CA VAL A 59 -5.17 8.46 -10.69
C VAL A 59 -3.81 8.41 -9.99
N GLY A 60 -3.15 7.25 -10.01
CA GLY A 60 -1.83 7.09 -9.38
C GLY A 60 -0.69 7.59 -10.27
N LEU A 61 -0.74 7.30 -11.57
CA LEU A 61 0.37 7.58 -12.49
C LEU A 61 0.56 9.07 -12.76
N THR A 62 -0.51 9.87 -12.79
CA THR A 62 -0.39 11.33 -12.95
C THR A 62 0.37 11.94 -11.77
N LEU A 63 0.03 11.57 -10.55
CA LEU A 63 0.74 12.05 -9.37
C LEU A 63 2.20 11.58 -9.38
N ALA A 64 2.44 10.30 -9.70
CA ALA A 64 3.78 9.74 -9.81
C ALA A 64 4.64 10.50 -10.83
N ALA A 65 4.06 10.85 -12.00
CA ALA A 65 4.73 11.67 -13.01
C ALA A 65 5.09 13.07 -12.48
N CYS A 66 4.16 13.73 -11.81
CA CYS A 66 4.37 15.08 -11.29
C CYS A 66 5.52 15.17 -10.27
N ILE A 67 5.77 14.11 -9.51
CA ILE A 67 6.84 14.07 -8.52
C ILE A 67 8.15 13.46 -9.06
N GLY A 68 8.22 13.13 -10.35
CA GLY A 68 9.41 12.54 -10.98
C GLY A 68 9.67 11.07 -10.61
N PHE A 69 8.63 10.35 -10.22
CA PHE A 69 8.74 8.93 -9.88
C PHE A 69 9.00 8.07 -11.13
N ASP A 70 9.81 7.01 -11.01
CA ASP A 70 10.07 6.08 -12.12
C ASP A 70 8.86 5.17 -12.39
N ILE A 71 7.93 5.71 -13.18
CA ILE A 71 6.70 5.01 -13.59
C ILE A 71 7.02 3.72 -14.34
N LYS A 72 8.10 3.71 -15.14
CA LYS A 72 8.44 2.53 -15.93
C LYS A 72 8.80 1.36 -15.03
N SER A 73 9.73 1.55 -14.11
CA SER A 73 10.13 0.52 -13.16
C SER A 73 8.97 0.07 -12.26
N PHE A 74 8.10 1.01 -11.88
CA PHE A 74 6.89 0.71 -11.11
C PHE A 74 5.92 -0.22 -11.87
N LEU A 75 5.66 0.08 -13.14
CA LEU A 75 4.80 -0.74 -13.98
C LEU A 75 5.45 -2.08 -14.35
N ASP A 76 6.77 -2.12 -14.52
CA ASP A 76 7.49 -3.36 -14.79
C ASP A 76 7.38 -4.33 -13.59
N GLY A 77 7.50 -3.85 -12.35
CA GLY A 77 7.25 -4.66 -11.16
C GLY A 77 5.81 -5.19 -11.08
N ALA A 78 4.82 -4.38 -11.46
CA ALA A 78 3.43 -4.84 -11.55
C ALA A 78 3.22 -5.93 -12.59
N LYS A 79 3.85 -5.82 -13.76
CA LYS A 79 3.81 -6.84 -14.84
C LYS A 79 4.47 -8.15 -14.41
N ASP A 80 5.58 -8.08 -13.69
CA ASP A 80 6.26 -9.27 -13.18
C ASP A 80 5.39 -10.03 -12.18
N MET A 81 4.72 -9.31 -11.27
CA MET A 81 3.76 -9.90 -10.35
C MET A 81 2.52 -10.46 -11.07
N ASP A 82 1.96 -9.72 -12.05
CA ASP A 82 0.83 -10.20 -12.86
C ASP A 82 1.17 -11.52 -13.54
N LYS A 83 2.35 -11.60 -14.16
CA LYS A 83 2.83 -12.83 -14.79
C LYS A 83 2.97 -13.99 -13.79
N ALA A 84 3.49 -13.75 -12.60
CA ALA A 84 3.57 -14.77 -11.55
C ALA A 84 2.18 -15.23 -11.07
N CYS A 85 1.21 -14.32 -11.04
CA CYS A 85 -0.17 -14.63 -10.64
C CYS A 85 -1.03 -15.30 -11.72
N GLN A 86 -0.53 -15.45 -12.94
CA GLN A 86 -1.21 -16.19 -14.02
C GLN A 86 -1.06 -17.73 -13.90
N ASN A 87 -0.22 -18.21 -12.99
CA ASN A 87 -0.04 -19.64 -12.77
C ASN A 87 -1.21 -20.21 -11.96
N ASP A 88 -1.81 -21.29 -12.45
CA ASP A 88 -2.92 -21.99 -11.79
C ASP A 88 -2.47 -22.89 -10.62
N ASP A 89 -1.18 -23.22 -10.56
CA ASP A 89 -0.60 -23.95 -9.42
C ASP A 89 -0.46 -23.01 -8.21
N ILE A 90 -1.20 -23.30 -7.15
CA ILE A 90 -1.18 -22.52 -5.92
C ILE A 90 0.22 -22.35 -5.31
N TRP A 91 1.10 -23.34 -5.48
CA TRP A 91 2.45 -23.31 -4.95
C TRP A 91 3.39 -22.39 -5.73
N GLN A 92 3.01 -22.03 -6.96
CA GLN A 92 3.75 -21.15 -7.83
C GLN A 92 3.08 -19.78 -8.03
N ASN A 93 1.87 -19.62 -7.50
CA ASN A 93 1.13 -18.36 -7.55
C ASN A 93 1.19 -17.66 -6.19
N PRO A 94 2.00 -16.60 -6.05
CA PRO A 94 2.22 -15.96 -4.75
C PRO A 94 0.95 -15.34 -4.16
N ALA A 95 0.05 -14.81 -4.98
CA ALA A 95 -1.21 -14.25 -4.50
C ALA A 95 -2.16 -15.32 -3.98
N MET A 96 -2.32 -16.43 -4.71
CA MET A 96 -3.15 -17.56 -4.30
C MET A 96 -2.60 -18.21 -3.04
N LEU A 97 -1.28 -18.44 -2.98
CA LEU A 97 -0.65 -19.06 -1.81
C LEU A 97 -0.81 -18.17 -0.56
N ASN A 98 -0.55 -16.87 -0.68
CA ASN A 98 -0.74 -15.93 0.43
C ASN A 98 -2.18 -15.92 0.92
N ALA A 99 -3.15 -15.86 0.02
CA ALA A 99 -4.58 -15.88 0.35
C ALA A 99 -4.99 -17.20 1.04
N ALA A 100 -4.54 -18.34 0.53
CA ALA A 100 -4.85 -19.66 1.09
C ALA A 100 -4.25 -19.87 2.48
N LEU A 101 -3.00 -19.44 2.70
CA LEU A 101 -2.35 -19.53 4.01
C LEU A 101 -3.07 -18.69 5.06
N LYS A 102 -3.46 -17.46 4.73
CA LYS A 102 -4.20 -16.58 5.62
C LYS A 102 -5.62 -17.08 5.88
N PHE A 103 -6.31 -17.60 4.85
CA PHE A 103 -7.60 -18.22 5.00
C PHE A 103 -7.52 -19.44 5.93
N ALA A 104 -6.57 -20.34 5.71
CA ALA A 104 -6.38 -21.51 6.56
C ALA A 104 -6.02 -21.14 8.01
N ALA A 105 -5.23 -20.08 8.20
CA ALA A 105 -4.88 -19.59 9.53
C ALA A 105 -6.10 -19.04 10.28
N SER A 106 -6.99 -18.33 9.60
CA SER A 106 -8.25 -17.86 10.17
C SER A 106 -9.19 -19.03 10.49
N GLU A 107 -9.54 -19.83 9.49
CA GLU A 107 -10.57 -20.89 9.63
C GLU A 107 -10.16 -22.04 10.55
N LYS A 108 -8.88 -22.44 10.52
CA LYS A 108 -8.40 -23.58 11.30
C LYS A 108 -7.80 -23.22 12.65
N HIS A 109 -7.31 -21.99 12.78
CA HIS A 109 -6.54 -21.58 13.97
C HIS A 109 -7.06 -20.30 14.63
N GLY A 110 -8.19 -19.73 14.16
CA GLY A 110 -8.79 -18.52 14.71
C GLY A 110 -7.88 -17.30 14.67
N ARG A 111 -7.04 -17.21 13.62
CA ARG A 111 -6.12 -16.08 13.44
C ARG A 111 -6.74 -15.01 12.56
N ASP A 112 -7.63 -14.22 13.15
CA ASP A 112 -8.48 -13.26 12.44
C ASP A 112 -7.90 -11.85 12.35
N ILE A 113 -6.69 -11.65 12.83
CA ILE A 113 -5.96 -10.38 12.71
C ILE A 113 -4.78 -10.57 11.76
N GLU A 114 -4.72 -9.73 10.73
CA GLU A 114 -3.58 -9.67 9.80
C GLU A 114 -2.74 -8.44 10.11
N VAL A 115 -1.48 -8.65 10.49
CA VAL A 115 -0.51 -7.58 10.69
C VAL A 115 0.42 -7.52 9.47
N MET A 116 0.33 -6.45 8.71
CA MET A 116 1.29 -6.13 7.65
C MET A 116 2.45 -5.36 8.28
N MET A 117 3.64 -5.94 8.24
CA MET A 117 4.84 -5.36 8.86
C MET A 117 5.92 -5.08 7.80
N PRO A 118 5.88 -3.90 7.15
CA PRO A 118 6.93 -3.48 6.24
C PRO A 118 8.17 -3.03 7.02
N TYR A 119 9.34 -3.41 6.49
CA TYR A 119 10.63 -2.89 6.94
C TYR A 119 11.02 -1.73 6.03
N GLY A 120 10.71 -0.53 6.48
CA GLY A 120 10.93 0.74 5.79
C GLY A 120 9.73 1.67 5.89
N ASP A 121 9.93 2.87 6.40
CA ASP A 121 8.88 3.87 6.63
C ASP A 121 8.12 4.24 5.36
N TYR A 122 8.78 4.28 4.21
CA TYR A 122 8.14 4.61 2.94
C TYR A 122 7.19 3.50 2.42
N LEU A 123 7.28 2.28 2.95
CA LEU A 123 6.30 1.22 2.67
C LEU A 123 5.08 1.26 3.59
N LYS A 124 5.07 2.15 4.60
CA LYS A 124 3.94 2.29 5.50
C LYS A 124 2.65 2.60 4.75
N SER A 125 2.66 3.60 3.88
CA SER A 125 1.47 3.98 3.11
C SER A 125 0.99 2.89 2.13
N VAL A 126 1.89 2.07 1.59
CA VAL A 126 1.52 0.89 0.80
C VAL A 126 0.77 -0.13 1.68
N SER A 127 1.23 -0.31 2.90
CA SER A 127 0.57 -1.21 3.86
C SER A 127 -0.78 -0.65 4.34
N GLU A 128 -0.90 0.65 4.53
CA GLU A 128 -2.18 1.33 4.83
C GLU A 128 -3.18 1.20 3.66
N TRP A 129 -2.70 1.28 2.42
CA TRP A 129 -3.52 0.97 1.25
C TRP A 129 -4.00 -0.49 1.26
N TYR A 130 -3.13 -1.45 1.61
CA TYR A 130 -3.54 -2.85 1.76
C TYR A 130 -4.63 -3.05 2.81
N ILE A 131 -4.58 -2.31 3.93
CA ILE A 131 -5.64 -2.33 4.94
C ILE A 131 -6.99 -1.96 4.33
N GLN A 132 -7.06 -0.85 3.61
CA GLN A 132 -8.29 -0.44 2.94
C GLN A 132 -8.75 -1.50 1.93
N LEU A 133 -7.81 -1.99 1.10
CA LEU A 133 -8.09 -3.01 0.10
C LEU A 133 -8.72 -4.27 0.71
N LEU A 134 -8.13 -4.77 1.80
CA LEU A 134 -8.60 -5.96 2.49
C LEU A 134 -9.95 -5.72 3.19
N ALA A 135 -10.06 -4.68 4.00
CA ALA A 135 -11.25 -4.39 4.80
C ALA A 135 -12.49 -4.18 3.93
N GLU A 136 -12.40 -3.33 2.91
CA GLU A 136 -13.54 -3.04 2.01
C GLU A 136 -13.88 -4.22 1.09
N SER A 137 -12.90 -5.05 0.74
CA SER A 137 -13.12 -6.17 -0.18
C SER A 137 -13.67 -7.41 0.52
N LEU A 138 -13.19 -7.72 1.73
CA LEU A 138 -13.53 -8.95 2.45
C LEU A 138 -14.57 -8.76 3.57
N GLY A 139 -14.75 -7.55 4.10
CA GLY A 139 -15.79 -7.27 5.09
C GLY A 139 -17.18 -7.43 4.47
N LYS A 140 -17.90 -8.52 4.81
CA LYS A 140 -19.21 -8.85 4.25
C LYS A 140 -20.18 -9.32 5.34
N GLN A 141 -21.34 -8.69 5.39
CA GLN A 141 -22.40 -9.12 6.29
C GLN A 141 -23.05 -10.42 5.82
N PHE A 142 -23.25 -10.55 4.51
CA PHE A 142 -23.93 -11.71 3.94
C PHE A 142 -23.02 -12.48 2.97
N ASN A 143 -23.17 -13.80 2.92
CA ASN A 143 -22.56 -14.63 1.89
C ASN A 143 -23.38 -14.58 0.57
N LYS A 144 -22.95 -15.34 -0.45
CA LYS A 144 -23.60 -15.37 -1.76
C LYS A 144 -25.02 -15.95 -1.73
N GLU A 145 -25.33 -16.77 -0.73
CA GLU A 145 -26.65 -17.37 -0.50
C GLU A 145 -27.57 -16.48 0.34
N GLY A 146 -27.12 -15.26 0.71
CA GLY A 146 -27.89 -14.32 1.52
C GLY A 146 -27.93 -14.63 3.02
N LYS A 147 -27.15 -15.60 3.49
CA LYS A 147 -27.02 -15.91 4.91
C LYS A 147 -26.10 -14.91 5.58
N GLU A 148 -26.50 -14.39 6.75
CA GLU A 148 -25.67 -13.52 7.56
C GLU A 148 -24.47 -14.28 8.13
N VAL A 149 -23.26 -13.76 7.86
CA VAL A 149 -21.98 -14.35 8.25
C VAL A 149 -21.06 -13.37 8.97
N CYS A 150 -21.20 -12.07 8.76
CA CYS A 150 -20.34 -11.01 9.29
C CYS A 150 -18.85 -11.36 9.14
N TYR A 151 -18.45 -11.73 7.92
CA TYR A 151 -17.12 -12.24 7.61
C TYR A 151 -16.13 -11.11 7.34
N GLY A 152 -14.89 -11.33 7.73
CA GLY A 152 -13.75 -10.44 7.45
C GLY A 152 -12.69 -10.57 8.53
N ARG A 153 -11.42 -10.42 8.13
CA ARG A 153 -10.29 -10.36 9.06
C ARG A 153 -9.95 -8.91 9.34
N THR A 154 -9.40 -8.63 10.52
CA THR A 154 -9.01 -7.28 10.93
C THR A 154 -7.58 -7.00 10.47
N PRO A 155 -7.35 -6.10 9.50
CA PRO A 155 -6.01 -5.74 9.08
C PRO A 155 -5.40 -4.64 9.95
N LEU A 156 -4.10 -4.76 10.23
CA LEU A 156 -3.31 -3.78 10.97
C LEU A 156 -1.99 -3.50 10.23
N VAL A 157 -1.42 -2.32 10.42
CA VAL A 157 -0.04 -2.01 10.03
C VAL A 157 0.83 -1.90 11.27
N ALA A 158 2.03 -2.45 11.17
CA ALA A 158 3.10 -2.27 12.15
C ALA A 158 4.42 -2.07 11.36
N VAL A 159 5.14 -1.00 11.60
CA VAL A 159 6.36 -0.69 10.84
C VAL A 159 7.59 -1.28 11.55
N GLY A 160 8.28 -2.19 10.87
CA GLY A 160 9.60 -2.65 11.33
C GLY A 160 10.69 -1.58 11.08
N THR A 161 11.59 -1.37 12.01
CA THR A 161 11.79 -2.09 13.28
C THR A 161 11.04 -1.44 14.47
N THR A 162 10.56 -0.21 14.33
CA THR A 162 9.96 0.59 15.41
C THR A 162 8.84 -0.15 16.14
N ASP A 163 7.89 -0.69 15.40
CA ASP A 163 6.75 -1.39 15.99
C ASP A 163 7.06 -2.81 16.47
N MET A 164 8.21 -3.36 16.14
CA MET A 164 8.69 -4.56 16.83
C MET A 164 8.90 -4.28 18.31
N HIS A 165 9.48 -3.12 18.66
CA HIS A 165 9.63 -2.76 20.05
C HIS A 165 8.28 -2.59 20.78
N SER A 166 7.31 -1.97 20.12
CA SER A 166 6.02 -1.63 20.73
C SER A 166 5.04 -2.82 20.80
N GLN A 167 5.11 -3.78 19.85
CA GLN A 167 4.07 -4.79 19.65
C GLN A 167 4.53 -6.24 19.80
N THR A 168 5.84 -6.52 19.71
CA THR A 168 6.35 -7.91 19.69
C THR A 168 5.99 -8.69 20.93
N GLN A 169 6.02 -8.07 22.11
CA GLN A 169 5.60 -8.71 23.36
C GLN A 169 4.19 -9.32 23.22
N GLN A 170 3.25 -8.55 22.69
CA GLN A 170 1.87 -8.99 22.51
C GLN A 170 1.72 -10.03 21.37
N HIS A 171 2.57 -9.98 20.35
CA HIS A 171 2.58 -11.00 19.30
C HIS A 171 3.13 -12.33 19.81
N GLN A 172 4.12 -12.29 20.68
CA GLN A 172 4.83 -13.47 21.17
C GLN A 172 4.12 -14.15 22.34
N GLU A 173 3.69 -13.39 23.34
CA GLU A 173 3.15 -13.93 24.60
C GLU A 173 1.65 -13.66 24.77
N GLY A 174 1.05 -12.83 23.92
CA GLY A 174 -0.37 -12.56 23.97
C GLY A 174 -1.21 -13.60 23.24
N LYS A 175 -2.49 -13.29 23.04
CA LYS A 175 -3.41 -14.20 22.33
C LYS A 175 -2.91 -14.51 20.91
N LEU A 176 -2.80 -15.79 20.58
CA LEU A 176 -2.34 -16.29 19.28
C LEU A 176 -3.43 -16.21 18.20
N ASN A 177 -3.95 -15.01 17.96
CA ASN A 177 -5.02 -14.73 17.01
C ASN A 177 -4.56 -13.91 15.80
N LYS A 178 -3.25 -13.85 15.54
CA LYS A 178 -2.66 -13.01 14.49
C LYS A 178 -1.86 -13.80 13.48
N VAL A 179 -1.81 -13.28 12.26
CA VAL A 179 -0.82 -13.60 11.23
C VAL A 179 0.01 -12.35 11.01
N VAL A 180 1.33 -12.44 11.13
CA VAL A 180 2.24 -11.33 10.83
C VAL A 180 2.89 -11.61 9.48
N GLN A 181 2.72 -10.68 8.54
CA GLN A 181 3.35 -10.72 7.24
C GLN A 181 4.45 -9.66 7.18
N PHE A 182 5.69 -10.11 7.08
CA PHE A 182 6.83 -9.22 6.87
C PHE A 182 6.94 -8.83 5.40
N VAL A 183 7.20 -7.55 5.14
CA VAL A 183 7.52 -7.05 3.80
C VAL A 183 8.96 -6.54 3.85
N LYS A 184 9.84 -7.28 3.19
CA LYS A 184 11.27 -6.99 3.17
C LYS A 184 11.64 -6.23 1.89
N ILE A 185 12.59 -5.31 2.02
CA ILE A 185 13.23 -4.62 0.89
C ILE A 185 14.50 -5.38 0.57
N GLU A 186 14.65 -5.83 -0.67
CA GLU A 186 15.84 -6.58 -1.10
C GLU A 186 17.03 -5.65 -1.36
N ASN A 187 16.76 -4.51 -2.00
CA ASN A 187 17.80 -3.56 -2.38
C ASN A 187 17.44 -2.18 -1.86
N TRP A 188 18.19 -1.69 -0.89
CA TRP A 188 18.03 -0.36 -0.35
C TRP A 188 18.72 0.67 -1.24
N ALA A 189 18.08 1.83 -1.44
CA ALA A 189 18.69 2.91 -2.19
C ALA A 189 19.94 3.49 -1.46
N ASN A 190 19.89 3.48 -0.14
CA ASN A 190 21.00 3.90 0.72
C ASN A 190 21.10 2.87 1.84
N ASP A 191 22.26 2.27 2.01
CA ASP A 191 22.56 1.37 3.10
C ASP A 191 23.74 1.93 3.91
N LEU A 192 23.64 1.81 5.21
CA LEU A 192 24.64 2.30 6.15
C LEU A 192 25.21 1.14 6.95
N GLU A 193 26.53 1.08 6.96
CA GLU A 193 27.25 0.18 7.87
C GLU A 193 27.30 0.80 9.27
N ILE A 194 27.05 0.00 10.30
CA ILE A 194 27.13 0.45 11.70
C ILE A 194 28.62 0.59 12.06
N PRO A 195 29.11 1.83 12.34
CA PRO A 195 30.51 2.05 12.63
C PRO A 195 30.86 1.62 14.06
N ASN A 196 32.09 1.13 14.26
CA ASN A 196 32.63 0.85 15.59
C ASN A 196 33.17 2.13 16.24
N VAL A 197 32.30 3.00 16.72
CA VAL A 197 32.66 4.31 17.33
C VAL A 197 33.08 4.16 18.79
N PHE A 198 32.58 3.11 19.48
CA PHE A 198 32.81 2.86 20.90
C PHE A 198 33.31 1.43 21.13
N PRO A 199 34.59 1.14 20.83
CA PRO A 199 35.14 -0.25 20.93
C PRO A 199 35.06 -0.83 22.34
N GLU A 200 35.05 0.02 23.37
CA GLU A 200 34.89 -0.38 24.77
C GLU A 200 33.46 -0.87 25.12
N ALA A 201 32.47 -0.51 24.33
CA ALA A 201 31.11 -0.98 24.49
C ALA A 201 30.93 -2.30 23.74
N LYS A 202 31.36 -3.42 24.35
CA LYS A 202 31.38 -4.74 23.71
C LYS A 202 30.11 -5.10 22.94
N LYS A 203 28.92 -4.83 23.50
CA LYS A 203 27.64 -5.11 22.82
C LYS A 203 27.42 -4.29 21.56
N LEU A 204 27.98 -3.09 21.45
CA LEU A 204 27.94 -2.27 20.23
C LEU A 204 29.01 -2.73 19.23
N ALA A 205 30.15 -3.20 19.71
CA ALA A 205 31.20 -3.75 18.85
C ALA A 205 30.74 -5.02 18.12
N ASP A 206 29.88 -5.83 18.75
CA ASP A 206 29.35 -7.08 18.16
C ASP A 206 28.47 -6.84 16.91
N ILE A 207 27.92 -5.64 16.75
CA ILE A 207 27.08 -5.25 15.58
C ILE A 207 27.80 -4.31 14.61
N SER A 208 29.07 -3.97 14.89
CA SER A 208 29.85 -3.13 13.96
C SER A 208 30.15 -3.89 12.66
N GLY A 209 30.14 -3.19 11.55
CA GLY A 209 30.30 -3.79 10.21
C GLY A 209 29.04 -4.46 9.66
N VAL A 210 27.94 -4.48 10.43
CA VAL A 210 26.63 -4.94 9.95
C VAL A 210 25.94 -3.78 9.26
N THR A 211 25.33 -4.03 8.11
CA THR A 211 24.50 -3.03 7.44
C THR A 211 23.15 -2.87 8.14
N MET A 212 22.53 -1.72 7.97
CA MET A 212 21.21 -1.42 8.55
C MET A 212 20.06 -2.01 7.73
N SER A 213 20.37 -2.62 6.59
CA SER A 213 19.41 -3.29 5.69
C SER A 213 19.14 -4.75 6.08
#